data_f207a52e24c68d1ad59119eb6df86bbc
#
_entry.id   f207a52e24c68d1ad59119eb6df86bbc
#
_cell.length_a   1.000
_cell.length_b   1.000
_cell.length_c   1.000
_cell.angle_alpha   90.00
_cell.angle_beta   90.00
_cell.angle_gamma   90.00
#
_symmetry.space_group_name_H-M   'P 1'
#
loop_
_entity.id
_entity.type
_entity.pdbx_description
1 polymer ?
#
loop_
_entity_poly.entity_id
_entity_poly.type
_entity_poly.pdbx_seq_one_letter_code
_entity_poly.pdbx_strand_id
1 'polypeptide(L)'
;MTLKQKVMNRLMGKSSEETPYGCTTTYGVVDLMEKCGHERPLADTDPVAMTELALAGHRHAEFEWVKAMGWDITALSEALGCSLGPAEIDRQYSIKAHPFAEGLEGLDFPSDFLQRGRFPMYKQHFQMLKEKVGEELAIFGETEGPFTAAANLVGSEQFMRWTIKRPDDVFKVLEVTKQAAIAAINFAFDNGADYYVLAEPTSGPAVMSGKSWAKYMLPLIKEVVNKSKGPLVLHICGNTDSIIGLMCDSGVAGISIEEKADMKKAVEIARPKGVKVFGNVATATTLFMGKPEECYQEAIAALNNGTDFLTPGCGIAPNSPLENLLQMKKARDDFYRK
;
A
#
# COMPACT_ATOMS: atom_id res chain seq x y z
N MET A 1 24.92 9.62 -1.48
CA MET A 1 23.46 9.71 -1.24
C MET A 1 23.00 8.36 -0.74
N THR A 2 22.31 8.27 0.42
CA THR A 2 21.75 7.00 0.93
C THR A 2 20.55 6.55 0.09
N LEU A 3 20.16 5.28 0.19
CA LEU A 3 18.93 4.78 -0.48
C LEU A 3 17.69 5.55 0.02
N LYS A 4 17.61 5.85 1.31
CA LYS A 4 16.58 6.72 1.88
C LYS A 4 16.51 8.08 1.16
N GLN A 5 17.64 8.75 1.01
CA GLN A 5 17.70 10.04 0.32
C GLN A 5 17.29 9.93 -1.16
N LYS A 6 17.67 8.85 -1.85
CA LYS A 6 17.29 8.58 -3.24
C LYS A 6 15.77 8.45 -3.37
N VAL A 7 15.15 7.62 -2.52
CA VAL A 7 13.69 7.36 -2.49
C VAL A 7 12.93 8.64 -2.17
N MET A 8 13.29 9.33 -1.08
CA MET A 8 12.57 10.52 -0.64
C MET A 8 12.76 11.71 -1.58
N ASN A 9 13.95 11.89 -2.15
CA ASN A 9 14.18 12.93 -3.17
C ASN A 9 13.30 12.70 -4.40
N ARG A 10 13.21 11.45 -4.90
CA ARG A 10 12.33 11.10 -6.01
C ARG A 10 10.87 11.39 -5.66
N LEU A 11 10.39 10.95 -4.51
CA LEU A 11 9.01 11.16 -4.07
C LEU A 11 8.66 12.65 -3.97
N MET A 12 9.57 13.45 -3.44
CA MET A 12 9.39 14.89 -3.25
C MET A 12 9.73 15.75 -4.49
N GLY A 13 9.89 15.12 -5.66
CA GLY A 13 10.10 15.83 -6.93
C GLY A 13 11.50 16.40 -7.13
N LYS A 14 12.48 16.03 -6.29
CA LYS A 14 13.89 16.36 -6.51
C LYS A 14 14.50 15.34 -7.48
N SER A 15 15.57 15.75 -8.20
CA SER A 15 16.24 14.84 -9.14
C SER A 15 16.88 13.65 -8.42
N SER A 16 16.71 12.46 -8.97
CA SER A 16 17.52 11.29 -8.67
C SER A 16 17.91 10.64 -9.99
N GLU A 17 19.16 10.18 -10.09
CA GLU A 17 19.73 9.68 -11.35
C GLU A 17 19.01 8.42 -11.84
N GLU A 18 18.65 7.50 -10.93
CA GLU A 18 18.03 6.24 -11.24
C GLU A 18 16.62 6.12 -10.63
N THR A 19 15.73 5.41 -11.30
CA THR A 19 14.43 5.02 -10.75
C THR A 19 14.62 4.09 -9.55
N PRO A 20 14.12 4.44 -8.35
CA PRO A 20 14.15 3.54 -7.20
C PRO A 20 13.37 2.25 -7.47
N TYR A 21 13.87 1.14 -6.92
CA TYR A 21 13.29 -0.19 -7.06
C TYR A 21 12.87 -0.77 -5.70
N GLY A 22 11.68 -1.38 -5.63
CA GLY A 22 11.20 -2.03 -4.42
C GLY A 22 9.73 -2.46 -4.54
N CYS A 23 9.09 -2.67 -3.40
CA CYS A 23 7.65 -2.94 -3.33
C CYS A 23 6.97 -1.90 -2.43
N THR A 24 5.85 -1.37 -2.88
CA THR A 24 5.07 -0.31 -2.18
C THR A 24 3.85 -0.87 -1.46
N THR A 25 3.61 -2.15 -1.60
CA THR A 25 2.55 -2.92 -0.96
C THR A 25 3.16 -4.11 -0.20
N THR A 26 2.42 -5.20 0.00
CA THR A 26 2.95 -6.37 0.70
C THR A 26 3.92 -7.20 -0.15
N TYR A 27 5.01 -7.67 0.50
CA TYR A 27 6.03 -8.53 -0.10
C TYR A 27 6.47 -9.70 0.79
N GLY A 28 5.60 -10.13 1.71
CA GLY A 28 5.84 -11.31 2.54
C GLY A 28 5.76 -12.59 1.71
N VAL A 29 6.80 -12.89 0.91
CA VAL A 29 6.89 -14.10 0.09
C VAL A 29 7.61 -15.22 0.85
N VAL A 30 7.24 -16.47 0.55
CA VAL A 30 7.76 -17.68 1.22
C VAL A 30 9.29 -17.76 1.12
N ASP A 31 9.87 -17.50 -0.06
CA ASP A 31 11.31 -17.49 -0.23
C ASP A 31 12.03 -16.51 0.72
N LEU A 32 11.45 -15.35 1.01
CA LEU A 32 12.00 -14.40 1.98
C LEU A 32 11.83 -14.88 3.42
N MET A 33 10.71 -15.53 3.74
CA MET A 33 10.48 -16.15 5.05
C MET A 33 11.50 -17.23 5.34
N GLU A 34 11.73 -18.13 4.38
CA GLU A 34 12.76 -19.17 4.50
C GLU A 34 14.17 -18.61 4.70
N LYS A 35 14.52 -17.54 3.95
CA LYS A 35 15.85 -16.91 4.06
C LYS A 35 16.09 -16.19 5.39
N CYS A 36 15.06 -15.61 5.99
CA CYS A 36 15.20 -14.93 7.29
C CYS A 36 14.87 -15.83 8.49
N GLY A 37 14.28 -17.01 8.27
CA GLY A 37 13.87 -17.93 9.33
C GLY A 37 12.65 -17.45 10.13
N HIS A 38 11.86 -16.54 9.59
CA HIS A 38 10.68 -15.97 10.24
C HIS A 38 9.46 -16.02 9.30
N GLU A 39 8.58 -16.96 9.60
CA GLU A 39 7.41 -17.26 8.77
C GLU A 39 6.14 -16.61 9.30
N ARG A 40 5.16 -16.44 8.42
CA ARG A 40 3.78 -16.15 8.81
C ARG A 40 3.12 -17.45 9.32
N PRO A 41 2.17 -17.41 10.26
CA PRO A 41 1.56 -16.20 10.82
C PRO A 41 2.33 -15.54 11.98
N LEU A 42 3.48 -16.07 12.42
CA LEU A 42 4.26 -15.46 13.50
C LEU A 42 4.69 -14.02 13.12
N ALA A 43 5.20 -13.83 11.91
CA ALA A 43 5.60 -12.51 11.43
C ALA A 43 4.45 -11.50 11.28
N ASP A 44 3.19 -11.89 11.50
CA ASP A 44 2.05 -10.98 11.56
C ASP A 44 1.78 -10.44 12.97
N THR A 45 2.32 -11.08 14.02
CA THR A 45 1.97 -10.80 15.42
C THR A 45 3.16 -10.63 16.36
N ASP A 46 4.37 -10.98 15.91
CA ASP A 46 5.61 -10.80 16.66
C ASP A 46 6.46 -9.69 16.01
N PRO A 47 6.86 -8.64 16.74
CA PRO A 47 7.56 -7.49 16.15
C PRO A 47 8.98 -7.84 15.68
N VAL A 48 9.65 -8.85 16.27
CA VAL A 48 10.98 -9.30 15.84
C VAL A 48 10.87 -10.04 14.51
N ALA A 49 9.98 -11.02 14.43
CA ALA A 49 9.73 -11.79 13.21
C ALA A 49 9.28 -10.88 12.05
N MET A 50 8.38 -9.92 12.32
CA MET A 50 7.95 -8.93 11.34
C MET A 50 9.10 -8.07 10.85
N THR A 51 10.00 -7.62 11.76
CA THR A 51 11.16 -6.80 11.41
C THR A 51 12.15 -7.58 10.55
N GLU A 52 12.46 -8.82 10.89
CA GLU A 52 13.41 -9.63 10.12
C GLU A 52 12.85 -9.97 8.74
N LEU A 53 11.55 -10.25 8.61
CA LEU A 53 10.92 -10.46 7.29
C LEU A 53 10.89 -9.16 6.48
N ALA A 54 10.65 -8.00 7.10
CA ALA A 54 10.71 -6.71 6.39
C ALA A 54 12.13 -6.44 5.86
N LEU A 55 13.16 -6.70 6.66
CA LEU A 55 14.56 -6.55 6.25
C LEU A 55 15.01 -7.60 5.22
N ALA A 56 14.37 -8.77 5.18
CA ALA A 56 14.64 -9.78 4.15
C ALA A 56 14.35 -9.25 2.74
N GLY A 57 13.33 -8.40 2.58
CA GLY A 57 13.07 -7.71 1.32
C GLY A 57 14.27 -6.89 0.83
N HIS A 58 14.91 -6.16 1.72
CA HIS A 58 16.14 -5.44 1.39
C HIS A 58 17.34 -6.37 1.17
N ARG A 59 17.57 -7.30 2.09
CA ARG A 59 18.76 -8.17 2.07
C ARG A 59 18.79 -9.16 0.92
N HIS A 60 17.64 -9.65 0.46
CA HIS A 60 17.53 -10.74 -0.50
C HIS A 60 16.82 -10.40 -1.80
N ALA A 61 15.84 -9.50 -1.77
CA ALA A 61 15.21 -8.97 -2.99
C ALA A 61 15.79 -7.61 -3.42
N GLU A 62 16.76 -7.06 -2.67
CA GLU A 62 17.44 -5.79 -2.93
C GLU A 62 16.51 -4.57 -3.01
N PHE A 63 15.38 -4.60 -2.29
CA PHE A 63 14.48 -3.45 -2.22
C PHE A 63 15.16 -2.25 -1.55
N GLU A 64 14.96 -1.06 -2.11
CA GLU A 64 15.62 0.17 -1.68
C GLU A 64 14.86 0.89 -0.54
N TRP A 65 13.77 0.33 -0.05
CA TRP A 65 13.01 0.74 1.13
C TRP A 65 12.33 -0.45 1.80
N VAL A 66 11.83 -0.25 3.02
CA VAL A 66 11.23 -1.32 3.82
C VAL A 66 9.83 -0.94 4.30
N LYS A 67 8.98 -1.97 4.42
CA LYS A 67 7.62 -1.86 4.93
C LYS A 67 7.57 -2.01 6.43
N ALA A 68 6.79 -1.15 7.08
CA ALA A 68 6.26 -1.34 8.43
C ALA A 68 4.75 -1.57 8.38
N MET A 69 4.16 -2.06 9.49
CA MET A 69 2.71 -2.30 9.64
C MET A 69 2.15 -3.50 8.85
N GLY A 70 2.68 -4.69 9.13
CA GLY A 70 2.01 -5.95 8.74
C GLY A 70 2.11 -6.34 7.27
N TRP A 71 1.54 -7.50 6.97
CA TRP A 71 1.61 -8.14 5.64
C TRP A 71 0.24 -8.21 4.96
N ASP A 72 -0.74 -7.49 5.50
CA ASP A 72 -2.11 -7.34 5.01
C ASP A 72 -2.57 -5.88 5.16
N ILE A 73 -3.79 -5.58 4.72
CA ILE A 73 -4.38 -4.26 4.78
C ILE A 73 -5.67 -4.25 5.61
N THR A 74 -5.66 -4.91 6.79
CA THR A 74 -6.85 -5.04 7.65
C THR A 74 -6.71 -4.31 9.00
N ALA A 75 -5.65 -3.55 9.21
CA ALA A 75 -5.31 -2.97 10.51
C ALA A 75 -6.35 -1.97 11.04
N LEU A 76 -6.91 -1.11 10.18
CA LEU A 76 -7.98 -0.18 10.59
C LEU A 76 -9.24 -0.95 10.93
N SER A 77 -9.64 -1.89 10.07
CA SER A 77 -10.84 -2.70 10.23
C SER A 77 -10.79 -3.54 11.50
N GLU A 78 -9.63 -4.16 11.80
CA GLU A 78 -9.42 -4.91 13.04
C GLU A 78 -9.60 -4.01 14.27
N ALA A 79 -8.95 -2.86 14.32
CA ALA A 79 -9.02 -1.93 15.44
C ALA A 79 -10.43 -1.30 15.60
N LEU A 80 -11.20 -1.24 14.52
CA LEU A 80 -12.60 -0.79 14.51
C LEU A 80 -13.61 -1.92 14.80
N GLY A 81 -13.13 -3.16 15.07
CA GLY A 81 -13.97 -4.25 15.56
C GLY A 81 -14.34 -5.32 14.54
N CYS A 82 -13.78 -5.33 13.33
CA CYS A 82 -13.92 -6.45 12.42
C CYS A 82 -13.24 -7.70 12.97
N SER A 83 -13.88 -8.87 12.81
CA SER A 83 -13.22 -10.14 13.07
C SER A 83 -12.37 -10.55 11.86
N LEU A 84 -11.17 -11.05 12.14
CA LEU A 84 -10.26 -11.56 11.12
C LEU A 84 -10.34 -13.09 11.03
N GLY A 85 -10.24 -13.64 9.84
CA GLY A 85 -9.92 -15.03 9.58
C GLY A 85 -8.44 -15.31 9.84
N PRO A 86 -8.03 -16.58 9.98
CA PRO A 86 -6.63 -16.91 10.25
C PRO A 86 -5.72 -16.55 9.08
N ALA A 87 -4.51 -16.09 9.40
CA ALA A 87 -3.41 -16.04 8.45
C ALA A 87 -2.70 -17.41 8.42
N GLU A 88 -2.11 -17.74 7.27
CA GLU A 88 -1.25 -18.90 7.06
C GLU A 88 0.04 -18.44 6.35
N ILE A 89 0.98 -19.33 6.14
CA ILE A 89 2.26 -18.98 5.51
C ILE A 89 2.07 -18.27 4.15
N ASP A 90 1.08 -18.72 3.38
CA ASP A 90 0.76 -18.21 2.04
C ASP A 90 -0.62 -17.52 1.94
N ARG A 91 -1.24 -17.24 3.09
CA ARG A 91 -2.54 -16.55 3.16
C ARG A 91 -2.53 -15.42 4.17
N GLN A 92 -2.91 -14.23 3.72
CA GLN A 92 -3.07 -13.05 4.58
C GLN A 92 -4.32 -13.14 5.45
N TYR A 93 -4.37 -12.34 6.52
CA TYR A 93 -5.63 -12.07 7.22
C TYR A 93 -6.69 -11.54 6.25
N SER A 94 -7.92 -11.93 6.48
CA SER A 94 -9.08 -11.46 5.72
C SER A 94 -10.22 -11.14 6.68
N ILE A 95 -11.10 -10.22 6.29
CA ILE A 95 -12.28 -9.88 7.09
C ILE A 95 -13.25 -11.06 7.07
N LYS A 96 -13.65 -11.53 8.26
CA LYS A 96 -14.58 -12.64 8.46
C LYS A 96 -15.97 -12.18 8.92
N ALA A 97 -16.03 -11.13 9.74
CA ALA A 97 -17.28 -10.56 10.21
C ALA A 97 -17.23 -9.03 10.21
N HIS A 98 -18.37 -8.43 9.89
CA HIS A 98 -18.59 -7.01 9.70
C HIS A 98 -19.44 -6.49 10.86
N PRO A 99 -18.89 -5.65 11.78
CA PRO A 99 -19.59 -5.23 13.00
C PRO A 99 -20.85 -4.40 12.73
N PHE A 100 -20.98 -3.78 11.57
CA PHE A 100 -22.10 -2.91 11.20
C PHE A 100 -22.90 -3.45 10.00
N ALA A 101 -22.90 -4.76 9.76
CA ALA A 101 -23.67 -5.39 8.69
C ALA A 101 -25.19 -5.16 8.86
N GLU A 102 -25.70 -5.17 10.10
CA GLU A 102 -27.12 -5.03 10.39
C GLU A 102 -27.57 -3.58 10.59
N GLY A 103 -26.64 -2.64 10.87
CA GLY A 103 -26.94 -1.24 11.13
C GLY A 103 -25.78 -0.48 11.75
N LEU A 104 -25.99 0.82 11.99
CA LEU A 104 -24.92 1.73 12.47
C LEU A 104 -25.05 2.06 13.98
N GLU A 105 -25.81 1.27 14.73
CA GLU A 105 -25.91 1.49 16.17
C GLU A 105 -24.54 1.27 16.85
N GLY A 106 -24.11 2.23 17.65
CA GLY A 106 -22.81 2.21 18.32
C GLY A 106 -21.60 2.51 17.43
N LEU A 107 -21.83 2.95 16.19
CA LEU A 107 -20.73 3.40 15.31
C LEU A 107 -20.13 4.70 15.87
N ASP A 108 -18.89 4.62 16.34
CA ASP A 108 -18.10 5.75 16.82
C ASP A 108 -16.62 5.49 16.63
N PHE A 109 -15.79 6.56 16.63
CA PHE A 109 -14.34 6.43 16.63
C PHE A 109 -13.86 6.16 18.06
N PRO A 110 -13.24 4.99 18.34
CA PRO A 110 -12.85 4.63 19.69
C PRO A 110 -11.65 5.48 20.16
N SER A 111 -11.74 6.03 21.38
CA SER A 111 -10.68 6.85 21.98
C SER A 111 -9.37 6.09 22.21
N ASP A 112 -9.44 4.77 22.34
CA ASP A 112 -8.32 3.85 22.52
C ASP A 112 -7.86 3.17 21.22
N PHE A 113 -8.23 3.71 20.04
CA PHE A 113 -8.00 3.12 18.71
C PHE A 113 -6.57 2.57 18.52
N LEU A 114 -5.55 3.37 18.83
CA LEU A 114 -4.14 2.98 18.68
C LEU A 114 -3.64 1.97 19.76
N GLN A 115 -4.51 1.56 20.65
CA GLN A 115 -4.23 0.50 21.65
C GLN A 115 -4.92 -0.82 21.26
N ARG A 116 -5.73 -0.81 20.17
CA ARG A 116 -6.48 -1.96 19.68
C ARG A 116 -5.74 -2.71 18.58
N GLY A 117 -6.15 -3.96 18.36
CA GLY A 117 -5.59 -4.82 17.33
C GLY A 117 -4.07 -4.90 17.43
N ARG A 118 -3.40 -4.80 16.28
CA ARG A 118 -1.95 -4.93 16.18
C ARG A 118 -1.17 -3.60 16.33
N PHE A 119 -1.81 -2.45 16.57
CA PHE A 119 -1.11 -1.16 16.71
C PHE A 119 -0.01 -1.13 17.77
N PRO A 120 -0.19 -1.71 18.99
CA PRO A 120 0.88 -1.73 19.99
C PRO A 120 2.12 -2.49 19.51
N MET A 121 1.95 -3.56 18.76
CA MET A 121 3.05 -4.32 18.16
C MET A 121 3.71 -3.53 17.00
N TYR A 122 2.93 -2.84 16.17
CA TYR A 122 3.48 -2.00 15.09
C TYR A 122 4.38 -0.89 15.62
N LYS A 123 4.10 -0.34 16.82
CA LYS A 123 4.99 0.63 17.45
C LYS A 123 6.38 0.07 17.68
N GLN A 124 6.46 -1.16 18.23
CA GLN A 124 7.74 -1.84 18.46
C GLN A 124 8.46 -2.14 17.13
N HIS A 125 7.72 -2.60 16.13
CA HIS A 125 8.26 -2.87 14.80
C HIS A 125 8.87 -1.61 14.15
N PHE A 126 8.18 -0.46 14.19
CA PHE A 126 8.73 0.82 13.70
C PHE A 126 10.02 1.20 14.43
N GLN A 127 10.06 1.07 15.75
CA GLN A 127 11.23 1.37 16.55
C GLN A 127 12.44 0.51 16.15
N MET A 128 12.21 -0.80 15.98
CA MET A 128 13.26 -1.73 15.55
C MET A 128 13.77 -1.43 14.13
N LEU A 129 12.89 -1.13 13.18
CA LEU A 129 13.30 -0.73 11.82
C LEU A 129 14.07 0.58 11.84
N LYS A 130 13.61 1.57 12.60
CA LYS A 130 14.29 2.86 12.74
C LYS A 130 15.70 2.70 13.29
N GLU A 131 15.88 1.88 14.32
CA GLU A 131 17.19 1.60 14.93
C GLU A 131 18.12 0.85 13.98
N LYS A 132 17.60 -0.14 13.23
CA LYS A 132 18.43 -0.99 12.37
C LYS A 132 18.82 -0.33 11.04
N VAL A 133 17.88 0.40 10.40
CA VAL A 133 18.05 0.86 9.01
C VAL A 133 17.53 2.29 8.74
N GLY A 134 16.97 2.98 9.72
CA GLY A 134 16.27 4.25 9.52
C GLY A 134 17.11 5.40 8.97
N GLU A 135 18.44 5.33 9.04
CA GLU A 135 19.33 6.30 8.41
C GLU A 135 19.67 5.95 6.95
N GLU A 136 19.56 4.68 6.57
CA GLU A 136 19.96 4.18 5.26
C GLU A 136 18.78 3.95 4.31
N LEU A 137 17.66 3.41 4.84
CA LEU A 137 16.48 3.04 4.08
C LEU A 137 15.27 3.89 4.46
N ALA A 138 14.44 4.21 3.46
CA ALA A 138 13.12 4.77 3.73
C ALA A 138 12.21 3.70 4.33
N ILE A 139 11.44 4.08 5.35
CA ILE A 139 10.46 3.22 6.02
C ILE A 139 9.06 3.71 5.66
N PHE A 140 8.19 2.83 5.19
CA PHE A 140 6.81 3.20 4.93
C PHE A 140 5.82 2.39 5.77
N GLY A 141 4.72 3.05 6.18
CA GLY A 141 3.54 2.39 6.72
C GLY A 141 2.50 2.13 5.62
N GLU A 142 1.69 1.11 5.79
CA GLU A 142 0.57 0.82 4.90
C GLU A 142 -0.61 0.29 5.69
N THR A 143 -1.81 0.78 5.35
CA THR A 143 -3.09 0.15 5.72
C THR A 143 -4.07 0.28 4.58
N GLU A 144 -5.23 -0.38 4.72
CA GLU A 144 -6.40 -0.01 3.93
C GLU A 144 -6.73 1.47 4.14
N GLY A 145 -7.24 2.09 3.09
CA GLY A 145 -7.76 3.46 3.19
C GLY A 145 -9.16 3.51 3.79
N PRO A 146 -9.68 4.71 4.06
CA PRO A 146 -10.94 4.88 4.79
C PRO A 146 -12.17 4.32 4.08
N PHE A 147 -12.21 4.31 2.74
CA PHE A 147 -13.35 3.74 2.00
C PHE A 147 -13.34 2.20 2.08
N THR A 148 -12.17 1.59 1.93
CA THR A 148 -12.01 0.14 2.09
C THR A 148 -12.33 -0.30 3.52
N ALA A 149 -11.87 0.44 4.54
CA ALA A 149 -12.22 0.18 5.93
C ALA A 149 -13.74 0.30 6.15
N ALA A 150 -14.41 1.30 5.59
CA ALA A 150 -15.85 1.45 5.66
C ALA A 150 -16.59 0.27 5.02
N ALA A 151 -16.11 -0.19 3.85
CA ALA A 151 -16.66 -1.37 3.19
C ALA A 151 -16.45 -2.65 4.05
N ASN A 152 -15.32 -2.75 4.75
CA ASN A 152 -15.06 -3.85 5.68
C ASN A 152 -15.96 -3.83 6.92
N LEU A 153 -16.28 -2.64 7.44
CA LEU A 153 -17.16 -2.52 8.61
C LEU A 153 -18.61 -2.93 8.32
N VAL A 154 -19.10 -2.65 7.13
CA VAL A 154 -20.52 -2.86 6.73
C VAL A 154 -20.71 -4.14 5.91
N GLY A 155 -19.66 -4.62 5.24
CA GLY A 155 -19.72 -5.60 4.18
C GLY A 155 -19.72 -4.92 2.81
N SER A 156 -18.75 -5.28 1.95
CA SER A 156 -18.45 -4.55 0.71
C SER A 156 -19.64 -4.41 -0.23
N GLU A 157 -20.41 -5.50 -0.45
CA GLU A 157 -21.59 -5.46 -1.32
C GLU A 157 -22.67 -4.51 -0.79
N GLN A 158 -22.93 -4.58 0.51
CA GLN A 158 -23.93 -3.74 1.17
C GLN A 158 -23.48 -2.26 1.17
N PHE A 159 -22.22 -1.99 1.48
CA PHE A 159 -21.68 -0.64 1.49
C PHE A 159 -21.76 -0.01 0.09
N MET A 160 -21.44 -0.76 -0.96
CA MET A 160 -21.60 -0.27 -2.34
C MET A 160 -23.05 0.03 -2.69
N ARG A 161 -24.01 -0.79 -2.25
CA ARG A 161 -25.44 -0.48 -2.41
C ARG A 161 -25.84 0.80 -1.66
N TRP A 162 -25.25 1.07 -0.49
CA TRP A 162 -25.54 2.26 0.30
C TRP A 162 -25.05 3.54 -0.37
N THR A 163 -24.00 3.51 -1.18
CA THR A 163 -23.54 4.70 -1.93
C THR A 163 -24.64 5.29 -2.81
N ILE A 164 -25.63 4.46 -3.19
CA ILE A 164 -26.80 4.87 -4.00
C ILE A 164 -28.05 5.06 -3.12
N LYS A 165 -28.33 4.11 -2.21
CA LYS A 165 -29.61 4.05 -1.49
C LYS A 165 -29.61 4.77 -0.13
N ARG A 166 -28.44 4.89 0.52
CA ARG A 166 -28.28 5.44 1.88
C ARG A 166 -27.03 6.34 1.97
N PRO A 167 -26.88 7.38 1.14
CA PRO A 167 -25.68 8.21 1.07
C PRO A 167 -25.31 8.84 2.40
N ASP A 168 -26.27 9.23 3.23
CA ASP A 168 -26.02 9.83 4.55
C ASP A 168 -25.36 8.83 5.51
N ASP A 169 -25.73 7.56 5.45
CA ASP A 169 -25.10 6.53 6.26
C ASP A 169 -23.68 6.21 5.76
N VAL A 170 -23.45 6.26 4.44
CA VAL A 170 -22.09 6.18 3.90
C VAL A 170 -21.19 7.25 4.49
N PHE A 171 -21.64 8.52 4.51
CA PHE A 171 -20.87 9.62 5.09
C PHE A 171 -20.60 9.44 6.59
N LYS A 172 -21.55 8.87 7.36
CA LYS A 172 -21.33 8.55 8.78
C LYS A 172 -20.21 7.53 8.97
N VAL A 173 -20.23 6.45 8.19
CA VAL A 173 -19.17 5.41 8.26
C VAL A 173 -17.83 5.97 7.82
N LEU A 174 -17.81 6.73 6.72
CA LEU A 174 -16.59 7.37 6.21
C LEU A 174 -15.99 8.37 7.19
N GLU A 175 -16.81 9.05 8.01
CA GLU A 175 -16.30 9.97 9.04
C GLU A 175 -15.47 9.20 10.10
N VAL A 176 -15.97 8.06 10.56
CA VAL A 176 -15.27 7.22 11.55
C VAL A 176 -13.98 6.60 10.94
N THR A 177 -14.09 6.03 9.75
CA THR A 177 -12.93 5.39 9.11
C THR A 177 -11.88 6.40 8.63
N LYS A 178 -12.28 7.61 8.29
CA LYS A 178 -11.37 8.74 8.03
C LYS A 178 -10.56 9.10 9.26
N GLN A 179 -11.21 9.21 10.44
CA GLN A 179 -10.51 9.46 11.70
C GLN A 179 -9.51 8.34 12.01
N ALA A 180 -9.89 7.08 11.79
CA ALA A 180 -9.01 5.93 11.95
C ALA A 180 -7.80 5.98 11.00
N ALA A 181 -8.02 6.30 9.72
CA ALA A 181 -6.93 6.42 8.76
C ALA A 181 -5.96 7.55 9.14
N ILE A 182 -6.47 8.74 9.51
CA ILE A 182 -5.63 9.86 9.95
C ILE A 182 -4.84 9.49 11.21
N ALA A 183 -5.45 8.81 12.17
CA ALA A 183 -4.78 8.37 13.39
C ALA A 183 -3.65 7.37 13.09
N ALA A 184 -3.89 6.37 12.24
CA ALA A 184 -2.91 5.37 11.84
C ALA A 184 -1.75 5.99 11.04
N ILE A 185 -2.03 6.89 10.11
CA ILE A 185 -1.03 7.61 9.33
C ILE A 185 -0.13 8.43 10.25
N ASN A 186 -0.71 9.23 11.12
CA ASN A 186 0.05 10.08 12.02
C ASN A 186 0.83 9.26 13.06
N PHE A 187 0.26 8.16 13.52
CA PHE A 187 0.98 7.18 14.35
C PHE A 187 2.23 6.65 13.63
N ALA A 188 2.14 6.29 12.35
CA ALA A 188 3.29 5.81 11.58
C ALA A 188 4.39 6.90 11.48
N PHE A 189 4.04 8.14 11.15
CA PHE A 189 5.00 9.24 11.11
C PHE A 189 5.63 9.54 12.47
N ASP A 190 4.86 9.51 13.55
CA ASP A 190 5.36 9.71 14.91
C ASP A 190 6.34 8.62 15.35
N ASN A 191 6.27 7.43 14.73
CA ASN A 191 7.14 6.30 15.03
C ASN A 191 8.26 6.11 13.98
N GLY A 192 8.38 6.96 12.97
CA GLY A 192 9.53 7.00 12.08
C GLY A 192 9.29 6.57 10.65
N ALA A 193 8.03 6.52 10.19
CA ALA A 193 7.73 6.39 8.77
C ALA A 193 8.21 7.63 8.00
N ASP A 194 8.70 7.43 6.78
CA ASP A 194 9.12 8.48 5.85
C ASP A 194 8.00 8.83 4.86
N TYR A 195 7.17 7.86 4.50
CA TYR A 195 5.96 8.04 3.72
C TYR A 195 4.92 6.98 4.10
N TYR A 196 3.70 7.14 3.62
CA TYR A 196 2.62 6.20 3.95
C TYR A 196 1.82 5.81 2.70
N VAL A 197 1.37 4.56 2.64
CA VAL A 197 0.55 4.02 1.55
C VAL A 197 -0.87 3.79 2.04
N LEU A 198 -1.84 4.37 1.32
CA LEU A 198 -3.26 4.08 1.49
C LEU A 198 -3.70 3.12 0.40
N ALA A 199 -4.07 1.91 0.78
CA ALA A 199 -4.59 0.90 -0.15
C ALA A 199 -6.11 0.95 -0.20
N GLU A 200 -6.67 1.28 -1.37
CA GLU A 200 -8.12 1.45 -1.60
C GLU A 200 -8.66 0.51 -2.69
N PRO A 201 -8.51 -0.82 -2.53
CA PRO A 201 -8.92 -1.78 -3.55
C PRO A 201 -10.43 -1.75 -3.84
N THR A 202 -11.26 -1.36 -2.88
CA THR A 202 -12.73 -1.30 -3.05
C THR A 202 -13.22 -0.03 -3.75
N SER A 203 -12.32 0.90 -4.09
CA SER A 203 -12.67 2.15 -4.78
C SER A 203 -12.29 2.19 -6.25
N GLY A 204 -11.78 1.08 -6.80
CA GLY A 204 -11.39 0.98 -8.21
C GLY A 204 -12.57 1.06 -9.20
N PRO A 205 -12.30 1.43 -10.49
CA PRO A 205 -13.33 1.60 -11.51
C PRO A 205 -14.20 0.37 -11.81
N ALA A 206 -13.75 -0.82 -11.43
CA ALA A 206 -14.55 -2.05 -11.53
C ALA A 206 -15.78 -2.05 -10.61
N VAL A 207 -15.74 -1.29 -9.52
CA VAL A 207 -16.81 -1.22 -8.50
C VAL A 207 -17.38 0.18 -8.32
N MET A 208 -16.63 1.23 -8.67
CA MET A 208 -17.05 2.62 -8.46
C MET A 208 -16.85 3.46 -9.73
N SER A 209 -17.91 4.13 -10.20
CA SER A 209 -17.79 5.07 -11.32
C SER A 209 -16.91 6.29 -10.99
N GLY A 210 -16.27 6.90 -11.99
CA GLY A 210 -15.52 8.14 -11.80
C GLY A 210 -16.35 9.28 -11.16
N LYS A 211 -17.67 9.34 -11.46
CA LYS A 211 -18.60 10.29 -10.82
C LYS A 211 -18.75 10.00 -9.32
N SER A 212 -18.89 8.74 -8.94
CA SER A 212 -18.97 8.34 -7.53
C SER A 212 -17.65 8.57 -6.84
N TRP A 213 -16.54 8.31 -7.52
CA TRP A 213 -15.19 8.58 -7.02
C TRP A 213 -14.98 10.07 -6.70
N ALA A 214 -15.39 10.95 -7.63
CA ALA A 214 -15.33 12.40 -7.40
C ALA A 214 -16.22 12.85 -6.24
N LYS A 215 -17.35 12.16 -6.01
CA LYS A 215 -18.28 12.50 -4.92
C LYS A 215 -17.77 12.04 -3.55
N TYR A 216 -17.27 10.81 -3.44
CA TYR A 216 -16.94 10.19 -2.16
C TYR A 216 -15.44 10.21 -1.87
N MET A 217 -14.62 9.76 -2.85
CA MET A 217 -13.20 9.54 -2.62
C MET A 217 -12.37 10.83 -2.65
N LEU A 218 -12.60 11.69 -3.65
CA LEU A 218 -11.79 12.88 -3.82
C LEU A 218 -11.81 13.80 -2.59
N PRO A 219 -12.96 14.19 -2.01
CA PRO A 219 -12.97 14.99 -0.79
C PRO A 219 -12.42 14.24 0.42
N LEU A 220 -12.69 12.93 0.52
CA LEU A 220 -12.23 12.07 1.61
C LEU A 220 -10.71 12.02 1.66
N ILE A 221 -10.07 11.69 0.53
CA ILE A 221 -8.60 11.58 0.47
C ILE A 221 -7.94 12.96 0.62
N LYS A 222 -8.51 14.02 0.07
CA LYS A 222 -8.02 15.39 0.30
C LYS A 222 -7.97 15.75 1.79
N GLU A 223 -9.00 15.39 2.54
CA GLU A 223 -9.02 15.67 3.97
C GLU A 223 -7.99 14.84 4.73
N VAL A 224 -7.83 13.54 4.37
CA VAL A 224 -6.79 12.68 4.93
C VAL A 224 -5.40 13.25 4.65
N VAL A 225 -5.11 13.62 3.40
CA VAL A 225 -3.83 14.26 3.02
C VAL A 225 -3.56 15.53 3.83
N ASN A 226 -4.56 16.42 3.93
CA ASN A 226 -4.41 17.69 4.64
C ASN A 226 -4.14 17.53 6.15
N LYS A 227 -4.57 16.42 6.75
CA LYS A 227 -4.37 16.12 8.18
C LYS A 227 -3.21 15.18 8.45
N SER A 228 -2.52 14.71 7.41
CA SER A 228 -1.36 13.83 7.51
C SER A 228 -0.09 14.60 7.76
N LYS A 229 0.81 14.02 8.59
CA LYS A 229 2.11 14.61 8.96
C LYS A 229 3.17 14.49 7.87
N GLY A 230 2.92 13.72 6.81
CA GLY A 230 3.91 13.48 5.75
C GLY A 230 3.28 12.99 4.45
N PRO A 231 4.12 12.66 3.44
CA PRO A 231 3.65 12.34 2.10
C PRO A 231 2.90 11.00 2.03
N LEU A 232 1.79 10.99 1.28
CA LEU A 232 0.98 9.80 1.04
C LEU A 232 1.11 9.31 -0.40
N VAL A 233 1.06 7.99 -0.57
CA VAL A 233 0.90 7.30 -1.84
C VAL A 233 -0.46 6.59 -1.83
N LEU A 234 -1.27 6.81 -2.85
CA LEU A 234 -2.58 6.16 -2.98
C LEU A 234 -2.46 4.97 -3.93
N HIS A 235 -2.71 3.76 -3.41
CA HIS A 235 -2.75 2.53 -4.20
C HIS A 235 -4.20 2.11 -4.48
N ILE A 236 -4.53 1.93 -5.76
CA ILE A 236 -5.82 1.37 -6.20
C ILE A 236 -5.55 0.28 -7.23
N CYS A 237 -6.09 -0.92 -6.97
CA CYS A 237 -5.97 -2.07 -7.87
C CYS A 237 -6.84 -1.94 -9.12
N GLY A 238 -6.51 -2.70 -10.16
CA GLY A 238 -7.26 -2.81 -11.40
C GLY A 238 -6.95 -1.71 -12.40
N ASN A 239 -7.79 -1.59 -13.43
CA ASN A 239 -7.64 -0.54 -14.45
C ASN A 239 -8.13 0.80 -13.89
N THR A 240 -7.20 1.65 -13.52
CA THR A 240 -7.47 2.99 -12.94
C THR A 240 -7.45 4.13 -13.96
N ASP A 241 -7.30 3.86 -15.25
CA ASP A 241 -7.14 4.88 -16.31
C ASP A 241 -8.17 6.00 -16.25
N SER A 242 -9.41 5.66 -15.93
CA SER A 242 -10.52 6.64 -15.91
C SER A 242 -10.51 7.57 -14.69
N ILE A 243 -9.75 7.22 -13.64
CA ILE A 243 -9.70 7.97 -12.37
C ILE A 243 -8.31 8.52 -12.02
N ILE A 244 -7.27 8.24 -12.81
CA ILE A 244 -5.90 8.73 -12.54
C ILE A 244 -5.86 10.23 -12.29
N GLY A 245 -6.58 11.02 -13.10
CA GLY A 245 -6.68 12.46 -12.91
C GLY A 245 -7.24 12.86 -11.54
N LEU A 246 -8.27 12.16 -11.07
CA LEU A 246 -8.89 12.38 -9.76
C LEU A 246 -7.97 11.90 -8.62
N MET A 247 -7.28 10.76 -8.80
CA MET A 247 -6.29 10.30 -7.82
C MET A 247 -5.20 11.35 -7.62
N CYS A 248 -4.67 11.92 -8.69
CA CYS A 248 -3.68 12.99 -8.62
C CYS A 248 -4.25 14.28 -7.99
N ASP A 249 -5.52 14.63 -8.26
CA ASP A 249 -6.17 15.81 -7.71
C ASP A 249 -6.49 15.69 -6.21
N SER A 250 -6.32 14.51 -5.61
CA SER A 250 -6.50 14.30 -4.17
C SER A 250 -5.40 14.89 -3.30
N GLY A 251 -4.27 15.32 -3.90
CA GLY A 251 -3.16 15.94 -3.20
C GLY A 251 -2.10 14.95 -2.68
N VAL A 252 -2.17 13.69 -3.06
CA VAL A 252 -1.16 12.68 -2.72
C VAL A 252 0.17 12.95 -3.42
N ALA A 253 1.27 12.57 -2.79
CA ALA A 253 2.61 12.69 -3.36
C ALA A 253 2.87 11.67 -4.48
N GLY A 254 2.19 10.53 -4.43
CA GLY A 254 2.29 9.49 -5.45
C GLY A 254 1.02 8.68 -5.60
N ILE A 255 0.90 8.01 -6.75
CA ILE A 255 -0.11 7.00 -7.03
C ILE A 255 0.58 5.69 -7.37
N SER A 256 0.03 4.57 -6.90
CA SER A 256 0.48 3.22 -7.23
C SER A 256 -0.59 2.52 -8.05
N ILE A 257 -0.21 2.03 -9.22
CA ILE A 257 -1.13 1.47 -10.22
C ILE A 257 -0.75 0.05 -10.60
N GLU A 258 -1.77 -0.75 -10.92
CA GLU A 258 -1.64 -2.14 -11.37
C GLU A 258 -1.30 -2.21 -12.89
N GLU A 259 -0.81 -3.35 -13.35
CA GLU A 259 -0.46 -3.60 -14.77
C GLU A 259 -1.60 -3.40 -15.75
N LYS A 260 -2.86 -3.43 -15.28
CA LYS A 260 -4.04 -3.17 -16.09
C LYS A 260 -4.25 -1.71 -16.48
N ALA A 261 -3.54 -0.81 -15.79
CA ALA A 261 -3.54 0.61 -16.12
C ALA A 261 -2.39 0.94 -17.09
N ASP A 262 -2.62 1.91 -17.96
CA ASP A 262 -1.62 2.40 -18.91
C ASP A 262 -0.59 3.29 -18.19
N MET A 263 0.61 2.73 -17.93
CA MET A 263 1.70 3.44 -17.25
C MET A 263 2.07 4.74 -17.93
N LYS A 264 2.20 4.76 -19.26
CA LYS A 264 2.59 5.96 -20.01
C LYS A 264 1.56 7.08 -19.83
N LYS A 265 0.29 6.75 -19.99
CA LYS A 265 -0.83 7.68 -19.78
C LYS A 265 -0.90 8.17 -18.34
N ALA A 266 -0.68 7.28 -17.35
CA ALA A 266 -0.62 7.66 -15.95
C ALA A 266 0.47 8.69 -15.67
N VAL A 267 1.67 8.47 -16.20
CA VAL A 267 2.81 9.40 -16.08
C VAL A 267 2.51 10.74 -16.77
N GLU A 268 1.92 10.72 -17.97
CA GLU A 268 1.53 11.95 -18.68
C GLU A 268 0.53 12.81 -17.89
N ILE A 269 -0.39 12.18 -17.15
CA ILE A 269 -1.39 12.87 -16.32
C ILE A 269 -0.79 13.33 -14.99
N ALA A 270 0.03 12.49 -14.33
CA ALA A 270 0.55 12.73 -12.99
C ALA A 270 1.70 13.75 -12.95
N ARG A 271 2.62 13.68 -13.92
CA ARG A 271 3.84 14.50 -13.96
C ARG A 271 3.59 16.02 -13.92
N PRO A 272 2.65 16.59 -14.71
CA PRO A 272 2.34 18.03 -14.64
C PRO A 272 1.78 18.47 -13.28
N LYS A 273 1.22 17.53 -12.50
CA LYS A 273 0.68 17.77 -11.15
C LYS A 273 1.70 17.52 -10.04
N GLY A 274 2.95 17.14 -10.39
CA GLY A 274 4.00 16.83 -9.42
C GLY A 274 3.84 15.49 -8.72
N VAL A 275 2.83 14.67 -9.10
CA VAL A 275 2.53 13.38 -8.50
C VAL A 275 3.42 12.29 -9.12
N LYS A 276 3.96 11.39 -8.29
CA LYS A 276 4.83 10.29 -8.73
C LYS A 276 4.02 9.04 -9.02
N VAL A 277 4.45 8.27 -10.02
CA VAL A 277 3.80 7.03 -10.40
C VAL A 277 4.67 5.84 -9.98
N PHE A 278 4.08 4.93 -9.22
CA PHE A 278 4.64 3.66 -8.77
C PHE A 278 4.01 2.53 -9.58
N GLY A 279 4.81 1.59 -10.03
CA GLY A 279 4.29 0.42 -10.75
C GLY A 279 5.23 -0.03 -11.86
N ASN A 280 4.74 -0.96 -12.68
CA ASN A 280 3.49 -1.72 -12.57
C ASN A 280 3.67 -3.14 -13.11
N VAL A 281 4.74 -3.82 -12.64
CA VAL A 281 4.97 -5.23 -13.07
C VAL A 281 3.86 -6.12 -12.50
N ALA A 282 3.27 -6.94 -13.36
CA ALA A 282 2.13 -7.79 -12.99
C ALA A 282 2.50 -8.82 -11.92
N THR A 283 1.70 -8.84 -10.84
CA THR A 283 2.00 -9.71 -9.69
C THR A 283 1.58 -11.16 -9.91
N ALA A 284 0.44 -11.39 -10.54
CA ALA A 284 -0.09 -12.74 -10.73
C ALA A 284 0.46 -13.41 -11.99
N THR A 285 0.34 -12.76 -13.15
CA THR A 285 0.70 -13.36 -14.43
C THR A 285 2.21 -13.39 -14.69
N THR A 286 2.94 -12.42 -14.14
CA THR A 286 4.38 -12.27 -14.40
C THR A 286 5.22 -12.67 -13.20
N LEU A 287 5.06 -12.01 -12.04
CA LEU A 287 5.91 -12.33 -10.87
C LEU A 287 5.63 -13.70 -10.26
N PHE A 288 4.38 -14.17 -10.26
CA PHE A 288 4.04 -15.47 -9.69
C PHE A 288 4.11 -16.60 -10.74
N MET A 289 3.41 -16.47 -11.88
CA MET A 289 3.28 -17.52 -12.87
C MET A 289 4.29 -17.42 -14.03
N GLY A 290 4.90 -16.26 -14.23
CA GLY A 290 5.79 -15.98 -15.34
C GLY A 290 7.21 -16.48 -15.12
N LYS A 291 8.00 -16.39 -16.18
CA LYS A 291 9.42 -16.74 -16.18
C LYS A 291 10.29 -15.52 -15.86
N PRO A 292 11.52 -15.70 -15.36
CA PRO A 292 12.45 -14.61 -15.07
C PRO A 292 12.62 -13.61 -16.22
N GLU A 293 12.71 -14.08 -17.47
CA GLU A 293 12.85 -13.21 -18.63
C GLU A 293 11.61 -12.33 -18.86
N GLU A 294 10.40 -12.84 -18.62
CA GLU A 294 9.16 -12.07 -18.75
C GLU A 294 9.11 -10.95 -17.70
N CYS A 295 9.56 -11.24 -16.45
CA CYS A 295 9.69 -10.25 -15.39
C CYS A 295 10.67 -9.13 -15.76
N TYR A 296 11.82 -9.51 -16.34
CA TYR A 296 12.79 -8.55 -16.85
C TYR A 296 12.22 -7.65 -17.94
N GLN A 297 11.57 -8.24 -18.94
CA GLN A 297 11.01 -7.47 -20.08
C GLN A 297 9.88 -6.52 -19.62
N GLU A 298 9.02 -6.96 -18.73
CA GLU A 298 7.94 -6.12 -18.21
C GLU A 298 8.48 -4.96 -17.36
N ALA A 299 9.51 -5.19 -16.55
CA ALA A 299 10.20 -4.14 -15.81
C ALA A 299 10.86 -3.12 -16.75
N ILE A 300 11.51 -3.55 -17.83
CA ILE A 300 12.04 -2.67 -18.88
C ILE A 300 10.90 -1.86 -19.53
N ALA A 301 9.76 -2.47 -19.78
CA ALA A 301 8.60 -1.78 -20.37
C ALA A 301 8.07 -0.68 -19.41
N ALA A 302 7.95 -0.96 -18.11
CA ALA A 302 7.55 0.04 -17.12
C ALA A 302 8.53 1.22 -17.06
N LEU A 303 9.85 0.96 -17.10
CA LEU A 303 10.89 2.00 -17.13
C LEU A 303 10.81 2.85 -18.40
N ASN A 304 10.66 2.22 -19.57
CA ASN A 304 10.49 2.93 -20.87
C ASN A 304 9.24 3.79 -20.89
N ASN A 305 8.18 3.38 -20.20
CA ASN A 305 6.94 4.15 -20.05
C ASN A 305 7.04 5.25 -18.97
N GLY A 306 8.18 5.37 -18.31
CA GLY A 306 8.54 6.50 -17.45
C GLY A 306 8.06 6.39 -16.02
N THR A 307 7.86 5.17 -15.48
CA THR A 307 7.57 5.00 -14.04
C THR A 307 8.58 5.76 -13.16
N ASP A 308 8.10 6.42 -12.12
CA ASP A 308 8.98 7.12 -11.16
C ASP A 308 9.58 6.15 -10.14
N PHE A 309 8.87 5.06 -9.82
CA PHE A 309 9.29 3.99 -8.92
C PHE A 309 8.96 2.64 -9.55
N LEU A 310 9.98 1.83 -9.83
CA LEU A 310 9.77 0.49 -10.37
C LEU A 310 9.31 -0.44 -9.25
N THR A 311 8.03 -0.79 -9.27
CA THR A 311 7.41 -1.68 -8.28
C THR A 311 6.54 -2.73 -8.95
N PRO A 312 6.21 -3.83 -8.25
CA PRO A 312 5.04 -4.61 -8.60
C PRO A 312 3.78 -3.73 -8.66
N GLY A 313 2.81 -4.11 -9.47
CA GLY A 313 1.55 -3.36 -9.62
C GLY A 313 0.60 -3.47 -8.43
N CYS A 314 0.81 -4.48 -7.56
CA CYS A 314 0.02 -4.75 -6.35
C CYS A 314 0.85 -5.54 -5.34
N GLY A 315 0.23 -6.09 -4.28
CA GLY A 315 0.86 -7.02 -3.35
C GLY A 315 1.39 -8.26 -4.07
N ILE A 316 2.60 -8.67 -3.72
CA ILE A 316 3.24 -9.84 -4.31
C ILE A 316 2.58 -11.10 -3.74
N ALA A 317 2.20 -12.03 -4.61
CA ALA A 317 1.67 -13.32 -4.18
C ALA A 317 2.70 -14.08 -3.33
N PRO A 318 2.32 -14.69 -2.19
CA PRO A 318 3.28 -15.29 -1.25
C PRO A 318 4.21 -16.34 -1.86
N ASN A 319 3.73 -17.10 -2.84
CA ASN A 319 4.51 -18.12 -3.53
C ASN A 319 5.24 -17.61 -4.80
N SER A 320 5.38 -16.30 -4.98
CA SER A 320 6.16 -15.73 -6.08
C SER A 320 7.66 -16.03 -5.89
N PRO A 321 8.37 -16.59 -6.91
CA PRO A 321 9.78 -16.87 -6.80
C PRO A 321 10.62 -15.60 -6.58
N LEU A 322 11.57 -15.65 -5.65
CA LEU A 322 12.50 -14.55 -5.40
C LEU A 322 13.33 -14.19 -6.64
N GLU A 323 13.66 -15.18 -7.48
CA GLU A 323 14.37 -14.97 -8.74
C GLU A 323 13.62 -13.99 -9.65
N ASN A 324 12.29 -14.07 -9.72
CA ASN A 324 11.46 -13.17 -10.52
C ASN A 324 11.54 -11.72 -10.01
N LEU A 325 11.58 -11.52 -8.70
CA LEU A 325 11.78 -10.19 -8.11
C LEU A 325 13.15 -9.61 -8.45
N LEU A 326 14.19 -10.44 -8.39
CA LEU A 326 15.56 -10.02 -8.72
C LEU A 326 15.72 -9.65 -10.21
N GLN A 327 14.88 -10.19 -11.11
CA GLN A 327 14.90 -9.75 -12.51
C GLN A 327 14.41 -8.30 -12.70
N MET A 328 13.49 -7.83 -11.85
CA MET A 328 13.11 -6.41 -11.87
C MET A 328 14.31 -5.51 -11.51
N LYS A 329 15.07 -5.91 -10.46
CA LYS A 329 16.29 -5.20 -10.06
C LYS A 329 17.32 -5.19 -11.19
N LYS A 330 17.57 -6.35 -11.78
CA LYS A 330 18.49 -6.51 -12.91
C LYS A 330 18.07 -5.61 -14.10
N ALA A 331 16.79 -5.60 -14.45
CA ALA A 331 16.25 -4.75 -15.53
C ALA A 331 16.51 -3.26 -15.25
N ARG A 332 16.28 -2.79 -14.01
CA ARG A 332 16.56 -1.43 -13.62
C ARG A 332 18.04 -1.09 -13.77
N ASP A 333 18.92 -1.93 -13.29
CA ASP A 333 20.37 -1.70 -13.34
C ASP A 333 20.88 -1.67 -14.79
N ASP A 334 20.43 -2.61 -15.62
CA ASP A 334 20.79 -2.66 -17.03
C ASP A 334 20.25 -1.47 -17.83
N PHE A 335 19.08 -0.92 -17.43
CA PHE A 335 18.46 0.26 -18.07
C PHE A 335 19.34 1.51 -17.90
N TYR A 336 20.01 1.67 -16.76
CA TYR A 336 20.85 2.83 -16.46
C TYR A 336 22.35 2.62 -16.74
N ARG A 337 22.78 1.41 -17.05
CA ARG A 337 24.19 1.14 -17.44
C ARG A 337 24.52 1.47 -18.89
N LYS A 338 23.52 1.90 -19.66
CA LYS A 338 23.68 2.26 -21.08
C LYS A 338 24.20 3.73 -21.18
#